data_af805f2164424643785bc376d4107be5
#
_entry.id   af805f2164424643785bc376d4107be5
#
_cell.length_a   1.000
_cell.length_b   1.000
_cell.length_c   1.000
_cell.angle_alpha   90.00
_cell.angle_beta   90.00
_cell.angle_gamma   90.00
#
_symmetry.space_group_name_H-M   'P 1'
#
loop_
_entity.id
_entity.type
_entity.pdbx_description
1 polymer ?
#
loop_
_entity_poly.entity_id
_entity_poly.type
_entity_poly.pdbx_seq_one_letter_code
_entity_poly.pdbx_strand_id
1 'polypeptide(L)'
;KMKKHPKLLNLSVILFAFVTGLFLLFFLYVNHYEHIDIYQSRENRSYEAIETYTLEQITDASAPAGVRNIYRWTQQLQTENDTCLTILTSHQSVHVYFGEELVYSMEPSKENWIAGSPGTHWSTIPFYPSDNGTEITVIVTPLFSSVIDYGAQFWCGSQFSTFFGQL
;
A
#
# COMPACT_ATOMS: atom_id res chain seq x y z
N LYS A 1 24.01 56.11 -3.10
CA LYS A 1 22.78 56.05 -3.96
C LYS A 1 22.99 54.88 -4.94
N MET A 2 22.41 53.71 -4.65
CA MET A 2 22.39 52.57 -5.58
C MET A 2 21.41 52.90 -6.73
N LYS A 3 21.93 53.04 -7.97
CA LYS A 3 21.08 53.07 -9.15
C LYS A 3 20.46 51.71 -9.36
N LYS A 4 19.18 51.55 -9.02
CA LYS A 4 18.38 50.38 -9.39
C LYS A 4 18.33 50.30 -10.93
N HIS A 5 18.86 49.20 -11.50
CA HIS A 5 18.77 48.92 -12.94
C HIS A 5 17.38 48.35 -13.24
N PRO A 6 16.42 49.11 -13.75
CA PRO A 6 15.02 48.67 -13.97
C PRO A 6 14.94 47.50 -14.98
N LYS A 7 15.90 47.42 -15.90
CA LYS A 7 15.95 46.30 -16.89
C LYS A 7 16.24 44.95 -16.30
N LEU A 8 17.07 44.86 -15.25
CA LEU A 8 17.38 43.58 -14.56
C LEU A 8 16.19 43.11 -13.73
N LEU A 9 15.44 44.02 -13.11
CA LEU A 9 14.24 43.69 -12.35
C LEU A 9 13.15 43.11 -13.26
N ASN A 10 12.97 43.71 -14.45
CA ASN A 10 11.99 43.23 -15.42
C ASN A 10 12.34 41.85 -15.98
N LEU A 11 13.64 41.57 -16.21
CA LEU A 11 14.08 40.26 -16.70
C LEU A 11 13.85 39.15 -15.67
N SER A 12 14.13 39.39 -14.38
CA SER A 12 13.89 38.42 -13.33
C SER A 12 12.40 38.13 -13.11
N VAL A 13 11.53 39.13 -13.24
CA VAL A 13 10.07 38.95 -13.17
C VAL A 13 9.57 38.11 -14.34
N ILE A 14 10.05 38.38 -15.55
CA ILE A 14 9.68 37.61 -16.74
C ILE A 14 10.15 36.12 -16.59
N LEU A 15 11.38 35.91 -16.13
CA LEU A 15 11.92 34.59 -15.93
C LEU A 15 11.12 33.80 -14.85
N PHE A 16 10.79 34.47 -13.74
CA PHE A 16 9.96 33.90 -12.70
C PHE A 16 8.57 33.49 -13.21
N ALA A 17 7.89 34.41 -13.96
CA ALA A 17 6.59 34.12 -14.54
C ALA A 17 6.65 32.94 -15.53
N PHE A 18 7.72 32.84 -16.32
CA PHE A 18 7.92 31.74 -17.26
C PHE A 18 8.11 30.41 -16.55
N VAL A 19 8.98 30.36 -15.52
CA VAL A 19 9.22 29.13 -14.73
C VAL A 19 7.94 28.70 -14.00
N THR A 20 7.20 29.65 -13.43
CA THR A 20 5.91 29.35 -12.75
C THR A 20 4.86 28.83 -13.75
N GLY A 21 4.83 29.40 -14.95
CA GLY A 21 3.94 28.93 -16.03
C GLY A 21 4.28 27.51 -16.49
N LEU A 22 5.56 27.20 -16.66
CA LEU A 22 6.00 25.82 -16.98
C LEU A 22 5.66 24.83 -15.87
N PHE A 23 5.84 25.22 -14.61
CA PHE A 23 5.47 24.39 -13.48
C PHE A 23 3.97 24.10 -13.41
N LEU A 24 3.15 25.14 -13.66
CA LEU A 24 1.69 25.00 -13.74
C LEU A 24 1.26 24.08 -14.90
N LEU A 25 1.86 24.23 -16.08
CA LEU A 25 1.59 23.35 -17.22
C LEU A 25 1.99 21.90 -16.93
N PHE A 26 3.16 21.70 -16.31
CA PHE A 26 3.60 20.38 -15.88
C PHE A 26 2.64 19.77 -14.85
N PHE A 27 2.21 20.55 -13.86
CA PHE A 27 1.25 20.10 -12.84
C PHE A 27 -0.11 19.74 -13.46
N LEU A 28 -0.62 20.56 -14.39
CA LEU A 28 -1.86 20.26 -15.12
C LEU A 28 -1.71 19.02 -16.00
N TYR A 29 -0.55 18.86 -16.64
CA TYR A 29 -0.25 17.67 -17.46
C TYR A 29 -0.25 16.40 -16.61
N VAL A 30 0.47 16.38 -15.48
CA VAL A 30 0.52 15.23 -14.56
C VAL A 30 -0.87 14.92 -14.03
N ASN A 31 -1.61 15.90 -13.51
CA ASN A 31 -2.98 15.68 -13.03
C ASN A 31 -3.94 15.19 -14.14
N HIS A 32 -3.76 15.67 -15.37
CA HIS A 32 -4.60 15.21 -16.48
C HIS A 32 -4.30 13.75 -16.86
N TYR A 33 -3.01 13.35 -16.83
CA TYR A 33 -2.60 11.97 -17.09
C TYR A 33 -3.01 11.04 -15.97
N GLU A 34 -2.82 11.41 -14.70
CA GLU A 34 -3.26 10.61 -13.56
C GLU A 34 -4.78 10.36 -13.59
N HIS A 35 -5.57 11.37 -13.97
CA HIS A 35 -7.02 11.18 -14.10
C HIS A 35 -7.41 10.23 -15.25
N ILE A 36 -6.70 10.25 -16.36
CA ILE A 36 -7.00 9.37 -17.51
C ILE A 36 -6.63 7.92 -17.18
N ASP A 37 -5.46 7.68 -16.59
CA ASP A 37 -5.01 6.34 -16.23
C ASP A 37 -5.84 5.73 -15.09
N ILE A 38 -6.26 6.50 -14.10
CA ILE A 38 -7.14 6.04 -13.03
C ILE A 38 -8.52 5.64 -13.56
N TYR A 39 -9.07 6.36 -14.53
CA TYR A 39 -10.38 6.01 -15.11
C TYR A 39 -10.31 4.81 -16.05
N GLN A 40 -9.28 4.67 -16.87
CA GLN A 40 -9.10 3.53 -17.76
C GLN A 40 -8.67 2.26 -16.99
N SER A 41 -7.88 2.40 -15.93
CA SER A 41 -7.51 1.25 -15.10
C SER A 41 -8.66 0.75 -14.24
N ARG A 42 -9.71 1.54 -14.00
CA ARG A 42 -10.91 1.07 -13.29
C ARG A 42 -11.72 0.02 -14.05
N GLU A 43 -11.75 0.08 -15.38
CA GLU A 43 -12.47 -0.92 -16.21
C GLU A 43 -11.68 -2.22 -16.42
N ASN A 44 -10.34 -2.18 -16.28
CA ASN A 44 -9.46 -3.34 -16.49
C ASN A 44 -8.71 -3.78 -15.21
N ARG A 45 -9.30 -3.55 -14.03
CA ARG A 45 -8.68 -3.98 -12.78
C ARG A 45 -8.66 -5.51 -12.69
N SER A 46 -7.48 -6.08 -12.82
CA SER A 46 -7.24 -7.51 -12.61
C SER A 46 -6.91 -7.83 -11.14
N TYR A 47 -7.44 -7.04 -10.18
CA TYR A 47 -7.36 -7.35 -8.76
C TYR A 47 -8.75 -7.27 -8.12
N GLU A 48 -9.03 -8.18 -7.24
CA GLU A 48 -10.29 -8.31 -6.51
C GLU A 48 -10.03 -8.16 -5.01
N ALA A 49 -10.87 -7.36 -4.34
CA ALA A 49 -10.82 -7.25 -2.88
C ALA A 49 -11.32 -8.56 -2.26
N ILE A 50 -10.57 -9.10 -1.32
CA ILE A 50 -10.98 -10.27 -0.56
C ILE A 50 -11.86 -9.80 0.58
N GLU A 51 -13.16 -9.96 0.42
CA GLU A 51 -14.18 -9.53 1.41
C GLU A 51 -14.65 -10.70 2.27
N THR A 52 -14.39 -11.95 1.85
CA THR A 52 -14.88 -13.15 2.51
C THR A 52 -13.75 -13.83 3.29
N TYR A 53 -13.65 -13.52 4.57
CA TYR A 53 -12.71 -14.16 5.50
C TYR A 53 -13.35 -14.30 6.88
N THR A 54 -12.81 -15.20 7.70
CA THR A 54 -13.10 -15.24 9.13
C THR A 54 -12.09 -14.38 9.87
N LEU A 55 -12.57 -13.55 10.80
CA LEU A 55 -11.72 -12.75 11.69
C LEU A 55 -11.88 -13.24 13.12
N GLU A 56 -10.78 -13.64 13.73
CA GLU A 56 -10.68 -13.97 15.14
C GLU A 56 -9.72 -13.00 15.83
N GLN A 57 -10.18 -12.30 16.85
CA GLN A 57 -9.31 -11.48 17.69
C GLN A 57 -8.99 -12.23 18.98
N ILE A 58 -7.71 -12.44 19.24
CA ILE A 58 -7.24 -13.12 20.44
C ILE A 58 -6.49 -12.16 21.35
N THR A 59 -6.67 -12.33 22.66
CA THR A 59 -5.88 -11.63 23.67
C THR A 59 -4.52 -12.31 23.77
N ASP A 60 -3.45 -11.55 23.64
CA ASP A 60 -2.08 -12.01 23.75
C ASP A 60 -1.23 -11.04 24.55
N ALA A 61 -0.92 -11.39 25.78
CA ALA A 61 -0.12 -10.56 26.67
C ALA A 61 1.31 -10.31 26.16
N SER A 62 1.80 -11.10 25.22
CA SER A 62 3.11 -10.91 24.58
C SER A 62 3.07 -9.90 23.42
N ALA A 63 1.87 -9.61 22.89
CA ALA A 63 1.70 -8.64 21.80
C ALA A 63 1.78 -7.20 22.35
N PRO A 64 2.39 -6.26 21.61
CA PRO A 64 2.59 -4.88 22.06
C PRO A 64 1.30 -4.16 22.48
N ALA A 65 0.19 -4.41 21.76
CA ALA A 65 -1.13 -3.86 22.09
C ALA A 65 -2.04 -4.85 22.85
N GLY A 66 -1.52 -6.02 23.29
CA GLY A 66 -2.25 -7.03 24.03
C GLY A 66 -3.20 -7.89 23.21
N VAL A 67 -3.24 -7.74 21.89
CA VAL A 67 -4.15 -8.47 21.00
C VAL A 67 -3.46 -8.85 19.69
N ARG A 68 -4.00 -9.91 19.04
CA ARG A 68 -3.70 -10.28 17.66
C ARG A 68 -5.00 -10.49 16.90
N ASN A 69 -5.02 -10.09 15.64
CA ASN A 69 -6.11 -10.33 14.70
C ASN A 69 -5.69 -11.44 13.74
N ILE A 70 -6.47 -12.48 13.64
CA ILE A 70 -6.21 -13.65 12.78
C ILE A 70 -7.29 -13.68 11.71
N TYR A 71 -6.88 -13.53 10.47
CA TYR A 71 -7.73 -13.61 9.29
C TYR A 71 -7.49 -14.95 8.60
N ARG A 72 -8.56 -15.66 8.23
CA ARG A 72 -8.46 -16.95 7.52
C ARG A 72 -9.47 -17.00 6.39
N TRP A 73 -9.03 -17.49 5.25
CA TRP A 73 -9.88 -17.84 4.11
C TRP A 73 -9.20 -18.89 3.24
N THR A 74 -9.97 -19.54 2.37
CA THR A 74 -9.42 -20.44 1.34
C THR A 74 -9.35 -19.69 0.03
N GLN A 75 -8.15 -19.52 -0.52
CA GLN A 75 -7.96 -18.83 -1.79
C GLN A 75 -8.23 -19.75 -2.96
N GLN A 76 -9.16 -19.34 -3.83
CA GLN A 76 -9.37 -19.95 -5.13
C GLN A 76 -8.78 -19.00 -6.19
N LEU A 77 -7.78 -19.46 -6.93
CA LEU A 77 -7.22 -18.70 -8.05
C LEU A 77 -8.20 -18.78 -9.21
N GLN A 78 -8.87 -17.66 -9.51
CA GLN A 78 -9.92 -17.61 -10.53
C GLN A 78 -9.36 -17.47 -11.95
N THR A 79 -8.16 -16.89 -12.08
CA THR A 79 -7.51 -16.65 -13.36
C THR A 79 -6.00 -16.89 -13.25
N GLU A 80 -5.34 -17.09 -14.41
CA GLU A 80 -3.86 -17.13 -14.49
C GLU A 80 -3.21 -15.80 -14.07
N ASN A 81 -4.01 -14.74 -13.92
CA ASN A 81 -3.57 -13.41 -13.49
C ASN A 81 -3.59 -13.23 -11.97
N ASP A 82 -4.17 -14.16 -11.21
CA ASP A 82 -4.18 -14.12 -9.74
C ASP A 82 -2.82 -14.57 -9.20
N THR A 83 -1.82 -13.73 -9.38
CA THR A 83 -0.41 -14.07 -9.11
C THR A 83 0.12 -13.52 -7.80
N CYS A 84 -0.66 -12.73 -7.07
CA CYS A 84 -0.23 -12.23 -5.76
C CYS A 84 -1.39 -11.91 -4.81
N LEU A 85 -1.11 -12.07 -3.52
CA LEU A 85 -1.86 -11.50 -2.40
C LEU A 85 -1.23 -10.15 -2.04
N THR A 86 -2.04 -9.12 -1.95
CA THR A 86 -1.62 -7.80 -1.47
C THR A 86 -2.32 -7.48 -0.16
N ILE A 87 -1.57 -7.01 0.81
CA ILE A 87 -2.04 -6.70 2.16
C ILE A 87 -1.69 -5.25 2.48
N LEU A 88 -2.66 -4.46 2.89
CA LEU A 88 -2.46 -3.13 3.46
C LEU A 88 -2.64 -3.19 4.97
N THR A 89 -1.65 -2.74 5.69
CA THR A 89 -1.67 -2.59 7.16
C THR A 89 -1.14 -1.23 7.57
N SER A 90 -1.47 -0.81 8.79
CA SER A 90 -0.97 0.45 9.34
C SER A 90 -0.51 0.25 10.79
N HIS A 91 0.80 0.45 11.05
CA HIS A 91 1.42 0.30 12.35
C HIS A 91 1.20 -1.08 13.00
N GLN A 92 1.29 -2.13 12.18
CA GLN A 92 1.04 -3.53 12.56
C GLN A 92 2.16 -4.41 12.06
N SER A 93 2.53 -5.47 12.79
CA SER A 93 3.33 -6.56 12.23
C SER A 93 2.43 -7.58 11.55
N VAL A 94 2.97 -8.30 10.57
CA VAL A 94 2.21 -9.22 9.72
C VAL A 94 2.97 -10.53 9.55
N HIS A 95 2.27 -11.64 9.74
CA HIS A 95 2.75 -12.98 9.37
C HIS A 95 1.72 -13.61 8.45
N VAL A 96 2.15 -14.17 7.33
CA VAL A 96 1.29 -14.82 6.35
C VAL A 96 1.70 -16.28 6.20
N TYR A 97 0.70 -17.14 6.30
CA TYR A 97 0.85 -18.59 6.13
C TYR A 97 0.00 -19.06 4.96
N PHE A 98 0.56 -19.95 4.15
CA PHE A 98 -0.17 -20.78 3.19
C PHE A 98 -0.22 -22.20 3.71
N GLY A 99 -1.39 -22.63 4.20
CA GLY A 99 -1.48 -23.84 5.03
C GLY A 99 -0.65 -23.67 6.31
N GLU A 100 0.35 -24.53 6.49
CA GLU A 100 1.26 -24.49 7.64
C GLU A 100 2.58 -23.74 7.37
N GLU A 101 2.84 -23.34 6.12
CA GLU A 101 4.08 -22.70 5.71
C GLU A 101 4.04 -21.19 5.94
N LEU A 102 5.01 -20.65 6.69
CA LEU A 102 5.21 -19.21 6.83
C LEU A 102 5.88 -18.67 5.56
N VAL A 103 5.09 -17.99 4.70
CA VAL A 103 5.55 -17.45 3.41
C VAL A 103 6.00 -15.99 3.48
N TYR A 104 5.53 -15.24 4.48
CA TYR A 104 5.89 -13.85 4.67
C TYR A 104 5.85 -13.44 6.14
N SER A 105 6.83 -12.66 6.55
CA SER A 105 6.90 -12.06 7.89
C SER A 105 7.41 -10.64 7.81
N MET A 106 6.70 -9.73 8.46
CA MET A 106 7.09 -8.34 8.63
C MET A 106 6.99 -7.97 10.11
N GLU A 107 8.14 -7.78 10.73
CA GLU A 107 8.24 -7.38 12.12
C GLU A 107 8.90 -6.01 12.29
N PRO A 108 8.56 -5.25 13.35
CA PRO A 108 9.22 -3.99 13.63
C PRO A 108 10.71 -4.19 13.86
N SER A 109 11.53 -3.43 13.13
CA SER A 109 12.97 -3.37 13.36
C SER A 109 13.33 -2.06 14.04
N LYS A 110 14.05 -2.14 15.14
CA LYS A 110 14.52 -0.94 15.86
C LYS A 110 15.53 -0.12 15.05
N GLU A 111 16.17 -0.73 14.07
CA GLU A 111 17.27 -0.11 13.31
C GLU A 111 16.78 0.70 12.10
N ASN A 112 15.64 0.34 11.51
CA ASN A 112 15.23 0.86 10.21
C ASN A 112 13.94 1.67 10.21
N TRP A 113 13.24 1.78 11.36
CA TRP A 113 11.90 2.33 11.38
C TRP A 113 11.75 3.49 12.35
N ILE A 114 11.10 4.54 11.92
CA ILE A 114 10.75 5.69 12.78
C ILE A 114 9.80 5.19 13.88
N ALA A 115 10.17 5.40 15.13
CA ALA A 115 9.42 4.97 16.31
C ALA A 115 9.15 3.45 16.42
N GLY A 116 9.95 2.59 15.75
CA GLY A 116 9.80 1.13 15.81
C GLY A 116 8.53 0.59 15.15
N SER A 117 7.98 1.34 14.17
CA SER A 117 6.77 0.95 13.44
C SER A 117 6.96 1.04 11.93
N PRO A 118 6.38 0.12 11.13
CA PRO A 118 6.43 0.19 9.67
C PRO A 118 5.62 1.35 9.08
N GLY A 119 4.79 2.03 9.87
CA GLY A 119 3.82 2.96 9.33
C GLY A 119 2.72 2.26 8.54
N THR A 120 2.17 2.94 7.53
CA THR A 120 1.28 2.30 6.56
C THR A 120 2.13 1.56 5.53
N HIS A 121 1.84 0.29 5.34
CA HIS A 121 2.66 -0.61 4.53
C HIS A 121 1.83 -1.50 3.62
N TRP A 122 2.32 -1.67 2.39
CA TRP A 122 1.80 -2.60 1.40
C TRP A 122 2.73 -3.80 1.31
N SER A 123 2.21 -4.99 1.58
CA SER A 123 2.92 -6.25 1.43
C SER A 123 2.36 -6.99 0.22
N THR A 124 3.22 -7.43 -0.69
CA THR A 124 2.83 -8.22 -1.86
C THR A 124 3.52 -9.57 -1.81
N ILE A 125 2.72 -10.63 -1.74
CA ILE A 125 3.16 -12.03 -1.61
C ILE A 125 2.76 -12.76 -2.89
N PRO A 126 3.71 -13.39 -3.61
CA PRO A 126 3.38 -14.12 -4.83
C PRO A 126 2.58 -15.38 -4.52
N PHE A 127 1.60 -15.67 -5.39
CA PHE A 127 0.94 -16.97 -5.46
C PHE A 127 1.58 -17.84 -6.54
N TYR A 128 1.60 -19.12 -6.28
CA TYR A 128 1.96 -20.14 -7.24
C TYR A 128 0.74 -21.05 -7.53
N PRO A 129 0.67 -21.71 -8.69
CA PRO A 129 -0.43 -22.62 -9.00
C PRO A 129 -0.63 -23.73 -7.97
N SER A 130 0.42 -24.11 -7.24
CA SER A 130 0.38 -25.06 -6.12
C SER A 130 -0.43 -24.56 -4.92
N ASP A 131 -0.62 -23.25 -4.79
CA ASP A 131 -1.26 -22.63 -3.63
C ASP A 131 -2.79 -22.54 -3.81
N ASN A 132 -3.28 -22.94 -5.00
CA ASN A 132 -4.72 -22.92 -5.30
C ASN A 132 -5.49 -23.87 -4.36
N GLY A 133 -6.52 -23.34 -3.72
CA GLY A 133 -7.32 -24.07 -2.74
C GLY A 133 -6.68 -24.19 -1.36
N THR A 134 -5.52 -23.57 -1.14
CA THR A 134 -4.86 -23.58 0.17
C THR A 134 -5.54 -22.57 1.12
N GLU A 135 -5.62 -22.93 2.40
CA GLU A 135 -6.04 -21.98 3.43
C GLU A 135 -4.94 -20.94 3.64
N ILE A 136 -5.34 -19.68 3.59
CA ILE A 136 -4.47 -18.56 3.92
C ILE A 136 -4.80 -18.08 5.32
N THR A 137 -3.77 -17.99 6.16
CA THR A 137 -3.85 -17.41 7.49
C THR A 137 -2.97 -16.18 7.56
N VAL A 138 -3.56 -15.02 7.89
CA VAL A 138 -2.82 -13.78 8.12
C VAL A 138 -2.97 -13.38 9.58
N ILE A 139 -1.84 -13.33 10.29
CA ILE A 139 -1.78 -12.86 11.67
C ILE A 139 -1.28 -11.43 11.67
N VAL A 140 -2.12 -10.52 12.14
CA VAL A 140 -1.82 -9.09 12.23
C VAL A 140 -1.74 -8.70 13.70
N THR A 141 -0.59 -8.15 14.11
CA THR A 141 -0.36 -7.75 15.50
C THR A 141 -0.23 -6.23 15.57
N PRO A 142 -1.21 -5.51 16.13
CA PRO A 142 -1.13 -4.08 16.37
C PRO A 142 0.05 -3.72 17.27
N LEU A 143 0.80 -2.67 16.92
CA LEU A 143 1.94 -2.19 17.70
C LEU A 143 1.51 -1.18 18.76
N PHE A 144 0.36 -0.55 18.57
CA PHE A 144 -0.19 0.45 19.47
C PHE A 144 -1.68 0.18 19.73
N SER A 145 -2.16 0.52 20.92
CA SER A 145 -3.59 0.37 21.27
C SER A 145 -4.52 1.21 20.38
N SER A 146 -4.04 2.33 19.85
CA SER A 146 -4.81 3.21 18.96
C SER A 146 -5.09 2.62 17.57
N VAL A 147 -4.41 1.54 17.19
CA VAL A 147 -4.59 0.88 15.88
C VAL A 147 -5.20 -0.51 15.97
N ILE A 148 -5.70 -0.90 17.13
CA ILE A 148 -6.36 -2.21 17.34
C ILE A 148 -7.54 -2.39 16.38
N ASP A 149 -8.34 -1.34 16.22
CA ASP A 149 -9.54 -1.34 15.36
C ASP A 149 -9.23 -1.11 13.88
N TYR A 150 -7.96 -0.85 13.53
CA TYR A 150 -7.54 -0.73 12.14
C TYR A 150 -7.35 -2.14 11.58
N GLY A 151 -8.34 -2.59 10.81
CA GLY A 151 -8.25 -3.88 10.11
C GLY A 151 -7.15 -3.90 9.06
N ALA A 152 -6.72 -5.08 8.68
CA ALA A 152 -5.98 -5.28 7.44
C ALA A 152 -6.94 -5.32 6.26
N GLN A 153 -6.48 -4.91 5.10
CA GLN A 153 -7.23 -5.03 3.84
C GLN A 153 -6.46 -5.97 2.91
N PHE A 154 -7.20 -6.75 2.13
CA PHE A 154 -6.64 -7.82 1.32
C PHE A 154 -7.15 -7.73 -0.11
N TRP A 155 -6.26 -7.99 -1.08
CA TRP A 155 -6.59 -8.09 -2.50
C TRP A 155 -5.83 -9.24 -3.13
N CYS A 156 -6.46 -9.87 -4.12
CA CYS A 156 -5.83 -10.84 -5.00
C CYS A 156 -5.81 -10.30 -6.43
N GLY A 157 -4.75 -10.54 -7.18
CA GLY A 157 -4.64 -10.10 -8.56
C GLY A 157 -3.23 -10.16 -9.12
N SER A 158 -2.99 -9.55 -10.28
CA SER A 158 -1.66 -9.48 -10.85
C SER A 158 -0.77 -8.50 -10.07
N GLN A 159 0.49 -8.86 -9.92
CA GLN A 159 1.49 -8.02 -9.23
C GLN A 159 1.56 -6.60 -9.81
N PHE A 160 1.41 -6.48 -11.13
CA PHE A 160 1.47 -5.22 -11.83
C PHE A 160 0.24 -4.33 -11.53
N SER A 161 -0.97 -4.89 -11.60
CA SER A 161 -2.21 -4.14 -11.37
C SER A 161 -2.37 -3.71 -9.92
N THR A 162 -1.83 -4.49 -8.97
CA THR A 162 -1.91 -4.18 -7.55
C THR A 162 -0.99 -3.01 -7.19
N PHE A 163 0.18 -2.91 -7.82
CA PHE A 163 1.14 -1.84 -7.51
C PHE A 163 0.79 -0.51 -8.19
N PHE A 164 0.34 -0.53 -9.44
CA PHE A 164 0.04 0.69 -10.21
C PHE A 164 -1.43 1.11 -10.19
N GLY A 165 -2.35 0.23 -9.81
CA GLY A 165 -3.78 0.55 -9.71
C GLY A 165 -4.17 1.29 -8.42
N GLN A 166 -3.21 1.55 -7.52
CA GLN A 166 -3.44 2.18 -6.21
C GLN A 166 -2.69 3.51 -6.05
N LEU A 167 -1.89 3.91 -7.04
CA LEU A 167 -1.31 5.25 -7.17
C LEU A 167 -2.27 6.17 -7.91
#